data_f9a32034f4845dd2774ab4c6fee89630
#
_entry.id   f9a32034f4845dd2774ab4c6fee89630
#
_cell.length_a   1.000
_cell.length_b   1.000
_cell.length_c   1.000
_cell.angle_alpha   90.00
_cell.angle_beta   90.00
_cell.angle_gamma   90.00
#
_symmetry.space_group_name_H-M   'P 1'
#
loop_
_entity.id
_entity.type
_entity.pdbx_description
1 polymer ?
#
loop_
_entity_poly.entity_id
_entity_poly.type
_entity_poly.pdbx_seq_one_letter_code
_entity_poly.pdbx_strand_id
1 'polypeptide(L)'
;MKGTVLYEIIDNVAVLTVDNPPVNPLSDGVRTGLHDSLLKAESDESVVGVVVTGKGRAFIAGADISEFGGNVEGVSLNEVFSKLEHCSKPVVAAINGIALGGGLETALCCNYRIASDTAFVGLPEVNLGLLPGGGGTQRLPRLAGPSEALKMMLSGSHVPAKKALDMGIIDDISDNVVEDSIKFVIEKSKTAENHPKVRDFNDKMIEARGNDKVLLEAQAMAAKGRKGQFAPGQIIKCVEAVSYTHLTLPTKRIV
;
A
#
# COMPACT_ATOMS: atom_id res chain seq x y z
N MET A 1 18.01 2.21 -16.46
CA MET A 1 16.80 2.18 -15.62
C MET A 1 15.74 1.33 -16.29
N LYS A 2 15.08 0.46 -15.54
CA LYS A 2 14.05 -0.47 -16.05
C LYS A 2 12.68 0.05 -15.66
N GLY A 3 11.76 0.14 -16.63
CA GLY A 3 10.44 0.76 -16.45
C GLY A 3 10.48 2.29 -16.38
N THR A 4 9.32 2.91 -16.44
CA THR A 4 9.14 4.36 -16.39
C THR A 4 7.81 4.74 -15.76
N VAL A 5 7.62 6.02 -15.46
CA VAL A 5 6.34 6.62 -15.06
C VAL A 5 6.01 7.74 -16.03
N LEU A 6 4.86 7.62 -16.68
CA LEU A 6 4.32 8.67 -17.53
C LEU A 6 3.66 9.71 -16.64
N TYR A 7 3.91 10.99 -16.91
CA TYR A 7 3.36 12.12 -16.19
C TYR A 7 2.49 12.95 -17.12
N GLU A 8 1.21 13.03 -16.83
CA GLU A 8 0.24 13.83 -17.57
C GLU A 8 -0.56 14.71 -16.61
N ILE A 9 -0.99 15.88 -17.06
CA ILE A 9 -1.92 16.74 -16.31
C ILE A 9 -3.26 16.69 -17.02
N ILE A 10 -4.30 16.22 -16.31
CA ILE A 10 -5.68 16.15 -16.77
C ILE A 10 -6.54 16.88 -15.74
N ASP A 11 -7.28 17.89 -16.14
CA ASP A 11 -8.15 18.70 -15.27
C ASP A 11 -7.45 19.20 -13.97
N ASN A 12 -6.22 19.68 -14.10
CA ASN A 12 -5.38 20.11 -12.98
C ASN A 12 -4.98 18.96 -12.00
N VAL A 13 -5.09 17.71 -12.41
CA VAL A 13 -4.62 16.54 -11.65
C VAL A 13 -3.41 15.93 -12.33
N ALA A 14 -2.34 15.68 -11.59
CA ALA A 14 -1.20 14.92 -12.07
C ALA A 14 -1.54 13.42 -12.09
N VAL A 15 -1.62 12.83 -13.27
CA VAL A 15 -1.83 11.39 -13.47
C VAL A 15 -0.47 10.74 -13.71
N LEU A 16 -0.08 9.87 -12.78
CA LEU A 16 1.17 9.13 -12.78
C LEU A 16 0.90 7.68 -13.21
N THR A 17 1.22 7.35 -14.46
CA THR A 17 0.99 6.01 -15.01
C THR A 17 2.28 5.20 -14.99
N VAL A 18 2.32 4.16 -14.16
CA VAL A 18 3.45 3.22 -14.12
C VAL A 18 3.44 2.37 -15.40
N ASP A 19 4.52 2.41 -16.16
CA ASP A 19 4.71 1.67 -17.42
C ASP A 19 5.95 0.79 -17.32
N ASN A 20 5.76 -0.44 -16.86
CA ASN A 20 6.80 -1.47 -16.77
C ASN A 20 6.19 -2.85 -17.06
N PRO A 21 5.94 -3.16 -18.34
CA PRO A 21 5.27 -4.39 -18.72
C PRO A 21 6.06 -5.64 -18.31
N PRO A 22 5.37 -6.78 -18.06
CA PRO A 22 3.94 -6.99 -18.28
C PRO A 22 3.04 -6.65 -17.09
N VAL A 23 3.57 -6.40 -15.89
CA VAL A 23 2.79 -6.29 -14.63
C VAL A 23 3.24 -5.15 -13.71
N ASN A 24 4.00 -4.22 -14.24
CA ASN A 24 4.42 -3.00 -13.55
C ASN A 24 5.15 -3.24 -12.21
N PRO A 25 6.21 -4.07 -12.15
CA PRO A 25 6.98 -4.19 -10.92
C PRO A 25 7.70 -2.88 -10.57
N LEU A 26 7.92 -2.65 -9.27
CA LEU A 26 8.61 -1.47 -8.71
C LEU A 26 10.13 -1.58 -8.92
N SER A 27 10.56 -1.52 -10.17
CA SER A 27 11.99 -1.44 -10.53
C SER A 27 12.57 -0.06 -10.23
N ASP A 28 13.89 0.09 -10.37
CA ASP A 28 14.63 1.35 -10.15
C ASP A 28 14.04 2.53 -10.93
N GLY A 29 13.72 2.34 -12.20
CA GLY A 29 13.11 3.38 -13.04
C GLY A 29 11.69 3.76 -12.62
N VAL A 30 10.89 2.79 -12.15
CA VAL A 30 9.54 3.06 -11.63
C VAL A 30 9.61 3.80 -10.31
N ARG A 31 10.49 3.37 -9.39
CA ARG A 31 10.65 4.04 -8.09
C ARG A 31 11.11 5.49 -8.25
N THR A 32 12.16 5.71 -9.04
CA THR A 32 12.68 7.04 -9.34
C THR A 32 11.62 7.89 -10.05
N GLY A 33 10.95 7.32 -11.05
CA GLY A 33 9.90 8.01 -11.79
C GLY A 33 8.70 8.43 -10.91
N LEU A 34 8.25 7.58 -9.98
CA LEU A 34 7.20 7.94 -9.01
C LEU A 34 7.66 9.07 -8.09
N HIS A 35 8.84 8.95 -7.52
CA HIS A 35 9.40 9.95 -6.61
C HIS A 35 9.51 11.33 -7.29
N ASP A 36 10.15 11.39 -8.46
CA ASP A 36 10.37 12.63 -9.18
C ASP A 36 9.06 13.26 -9.69
N SER A 37 8.12 12.40 -10.13
CA SER A 37 6.78 12.85 -10.54
C SER A 37 5.99 13.46 -9.38
N LEU A 38 6.10 12.90 -8.18
CA LEU A 38 5.48 13.46 -6.98
C LEU A 38 6.09 14.81 -6.61
N LEU A 39 7.42 14.95 -6.66
CA LEU A 39 8.09 16.23 -6.44
C LEU A 39 7.63 17.28 -7.45
N LYS A 40 7.54 16.90 -8.73
CA LYS A 40 7.05 17.77 -9.79
C LYS A 40 5.60 18.20 -9.55
N ALA A 41 4.73 17.25 -9.20
CA ALA A 41 3.32 17.55 -8.92
C ALA A 41 3.14 18.48 -7.71
N GLU A 42 3.96 18.33 -6.66
CA GLU A 42 3.91 19.21 -5.48
C GLU A 42 4.36 20.63 -5.79
N SER A 43 5.38 20.81 -6.63
CA SER A 43 5.92 22.12 -7.00
C SER A 43 5.06 22.89 -8.02
N ASP A 44 4.14 22.23 -8.70
CA ASP A 44 3.27 22.84 -9.71
C ASP A 44 1.99 23.37 -9.06
N GLU A 45 1.86 24.69 -8.94
CA GLU A 45 0.69 25.36 -8.33
C GLU A 45 -0.62 25.08 -9.08
N SER A 46 -0.57 24.73 -10.36
CA SER A 46 -1.76 24.38 -11.15
C SER A 46 -2.32 23.00 -10.81
N VAL A 47 -1.52 22.11 -10.20
CA VAL A 47 -1.92 20.76 -9.82
C VAL A 47 -2.61 20.77 -8.46
N VAL A 48 -3.83 20.25 -8.39
CA VAL A 48 -4.64 20.20 -7.16
C VAL A 48 -4.60 18.85 -6.47
N GLY A 49 -4.14 17.79 -7.14
CA GLY A 49 -4.06 16.44 -6.61
C GLY A 49 -3.33 15.48 -7.54
N VAL A 50 -3.12 14.27 -7.09
CA VAL A 50 -2.35 13.24 -7.80
C VAL A 50 -3.16 11.95 -7.90
N VAL A 51 -3.14 11.32 -9.08
CA VAL A 51 -3.67 9.98 -9.30
C VAL A 51 -2.51 9.08 -9.73
N VAL A 52 -2.31 7.96 -9.05
CA VAL A 52 -1.34 6.93 -9.42
C VAL A 52 -2.10 5.75 -10.01
N THR A 53 -1.68 5.27 -11.18
CA THR A 53 -2.28 4.11 -11.85
C THR A 53 -1.23 3.28 -12.57
N GLY A 54 -1.62 2.14 -13.12
CA GLY A 54 -0.76 1.27 -13.92
C GLY A 54 -1.21 1.20 -15.37
N LYS A 55 -0.26 1.09 -16.30
CA LYS A 55 -0.56 0.84 -17.70
C LYS A 55 -0.92 -0.63 -17.92
N GLY A 56 -1.95 -0.87 -18.73
CA GLY A 56 -2.40 -2.22 -19.08
C GLY A 56 -3.23 -2.87 -17.97
N ARG A 57 -2.97 -4.16 -17.68
CA ARG A 57 -3.82 -5.01 -16.84
C ARG A 57 -3.47 -5.03 -15.35
N ALA A 58 -2.42 -4.36 -14.94
CA ALA A 58 -1.97 -4.35 -13.55
C ALA A 58 -1.76 -2.91 -13.09
N PHE A 59 -2.11 -2.64 -11.85
CA PHE A 59 -1.66 -1.46 -11.14
C PHE A 59 -0.15 -1.58 -10.90
N ILE A 60 0.25 -2.36 -9.94
CA ILE A 60 1.65 -2.69 -9.61
C ILE A 60 1.64 -4.09 -8.97
N ALA A 61 2.38 -5.05 -9.54
CA ALA A 61 2.37 -6.43 -9.06
C ALA A 61 3.51 -6.79 -8.11
N GLY A 62 4.07 -5.81 -7.42
CA GLY A 62 5.09 -6.02 -6.38
C GLY A 62 6.43 -5.34 -6.65
N ALA A 63 7.41 -5.64 -5.81
CA ALA A 63 8.80 -5.24 -6.03
C ALA A 63 9.42 -6.03 -7.21
N ASP A 64 10.43 -5.47 -7.86
CA ASP A 64 11.18 -6.22 -8.87
C ASP A 64 12.11 -7.22 -8.18
N ILE A 65 11.72 -8.49 -8.19
CA ILE A 65 12.49 -9.57 -7.55
C ILE A 65 13.87 -9.77 -8.19
N SER A 66 14.10 -9.28 -9.40
CA SER A 66 15.41 -9.36 -10.05
C SER A 66 16.45 -8.46 -9.39
N GLU A 67 16.02 -7.50 -8.56
CA GLU A 67 16.89 -6.61 -7.79
C GLU A 67 17.23 -7.16 -6.40
N PHE A 68 16.64 -8.29 -5.99
CA PHE A 68 16.90 -8.85 -4.65
C PHE A 68 18.31 -9.42 -4.57
N GLY A 69 19.03 -9.03 -3.51
CA GLY A 69 20.42 -9.45 -3.27
C GLY A 69 21.49 -8.65 -4.01
N GLY A 70 21.09 -7.65 -4.81
CA GLY A 70 21.97 -6.67 -5.45
C GLY A 70 22.05 -5.35 -4.70
N ASN A 71 22.85 -4.42 -5.22
CA ASN A 71 22.79 -3.03 -4.80
C ASN A 71 21.49 -2.40 -5.33
N VAL A 72 20.74 -1.78 -4.44
CA VAL A 72 19.55 -1.00 -4.84
C VAL A 72 20.05 0.29 -5.48
N GLU A 73 19.82 0.44 -6.78
CA GLU A 73 20.11 1.68 -7.49
C GLU A 73 18.89 2.62 -7.45
N GLY A 74 19.16 3.93 -7.55
CA GLY A 74 18.12 4.96 -7.55
C GLY A 74 17.42 5.12 -6.20
N VAL A 75 16.17 5.58 -6.26
CA VAL A 75 15.33 5.85 -5.07
C VAL A 75 14.86 4.54 -4.44
N SER A 76 14.99 4.43 -3.12
CA SER A 76 14.51 3.25 -2.38
C SER A 76 12.98 3.21 -2.30
N LEU A 77 12.41 2.01 -2.07
CA LEU A 77 10.96 1.88 -1.83
C LEU A 77 10.48 2.73 -0.65
N ASN A 78 11.28 2.82 0.42
CA ASN A 78 10.91 3.60 1.60
C ASN A 78 10.85 5.10 1.31
N GLU A 79 11.71 5.62 0.45
CA GLU A 79 11.67 7.02 0.03
C GLU A 79 10.41 7.30 -0.81
N VAL A 80 10.05 6.41 -1.76
CA VAL A 80 8.81 6.53 -2.54
C VAL A 80 7.59 6.50 -1.63
N PHE A 81 7.51 5.54 -0.71
CA PHE A 81 6.38 5.39 0.22
C PHE A 81 6.28 6.59 1.17
N SER A 82 7.41 7.06 1.68
CA SER A 82 7.45 8.28 2.48
C SER A 82 6.97 9.50 1.68
N LYS A 83 7.38 9.61 0.41
CA LYS A 83 6.97 10.71 -0.46
C LYS A 83 5.47 10.69 -0.76
N LEU A 84 4.89 9.52 -1.05
CA LEU A 84 3.44 9.35 -1.23
C LEU A 84 2.67 9.77 0.02
N GLU A 85 3.11 9.28 1.18
CA GLU A 85 2.42 9.49 2.46
C GLU A 85 2.51 10.94 2.98
N HIS A 86 3.58 11.66 2.60
CA HIS A 86 3.80 13.05 3.00
C HIS A 86 3.56 14.05 1.86
N CYS A 87 2.99 13.61 0.74
CA CYS A 87 2.62 14.52 -0.34
C CYS A 87 1.69 15.61 0.21
N SER A 88 1.99 16.87 -0.11
CA SER A 88 1.19 18.02 0.32
C SER A 88 -0.17 18.13 -0.38
N LYS A 89 -0.33 17.36 -1.47
CA LYS A 89 -1.57 17.28 -2.25
C LYS A 89 -2.21 15.90 -2.06
N PRO A 90 -3.54 15.77 -2.16
CA PRO A 90 -4.21 14.49 -2.06
C PRO A 90 -3.74 13.52 -3.15
N VAL A 91 -3.47 12.28 -2.76
CA VAL A 91 -3.05 11.21 -3.66
C VAL A 91 -4.09 10.09 -3.65
N VAL A 92 -4.55 9.70 -4.83
CA VAL A 92 -5.46 8.56 -5.03
C VAL A 92 -4.72 7.45 -5.78
N ALA A 93 -4.76 6.23 -5.26
CA ALA A 93 -4.40 5.04 -6.00
C ALA A 93 -5.61 4.58 -6.84
N ALA A 94 -5.53 4.74 -8.16
CA ALA A 94 -6.49 4.22 -9.12
C ALA A 94 -6.07 2.80 -9.52
N ILE A 95 -6.57 1.81 -8.78
CA ILE A 95 -6.17 0.40 -8.90
C ILE A 95 -6.91 -0.23 -10.08
N ASN A 96 -6.34 -0.13 -11.26
CA ASN A 96 -6.92 -0.60 -12.52
C ASN A 96 -6.86 -2.13 -12.72
N GLY A 97 -6.25 -2.86 -11.79
CA GLY A 97 -6.10 -4.32 -11.88
C GLY A 97 -5.36 -4.89 -10.68
N ILE A 98 -4.32 -5.67 -10.91
CA ILE A 98 -3.58 -6.36 -9.85
C ILE A 98 -2.72 -5.36 -9.04
N ALA A 99 -2.91 -5.34 -7.71
CA ALA A 99 -2.08 -4.60 -6.74
C ALA A 99 -1.56 -5.58 -5.67
N LEU A 100 -0.35 -6.08 -5.83
CA LEU A 100 0.21 -7.13 -4.96
C LEU A 100 1.53 -6.70 -4.33
N GLY A 101 1.79 -7.16 -3.10
CA GLY A 101 3.04 -6.88 -2.40
C GLY A 101 3.33 -5.39 -2.32
N GLY A 102 4.52 -4.97 -2.76
CA GLY A 102 4.87 -3.55 -2.86
C GLY A 102 3.86 -2.69 -3.62
N GLY A 103 3.06 -3.27 -4.52
CA GLY A 103 2.00 -2.55 -5.22
C GLY A 103 0.81 -2.22 -4.31
N LEU A 104 0.38 -3.16 -3.46
CA LEU A 104 -0.60 -2.85 -2.44
C LEU A 104 0.01 -1.90 -1.40
N GLU A 105 1.27 -2.09 -1.02
CA GLU A 105 1.95 -1.18 -0.09
C GLU A 105 2.03 0.26 -0.64
N THR A 106 2.24 0.43 -1.97
CA THR A 106 2.14 1.73 -2.66
C THR A 106 0.74 2.34 -2.49
N ALA A 107 -0.31 1.57 -2.77
CA ALA A 107 -1.69 2.02 -2.62
C ALA A 107 -2.04 2.38 -1.18
N LEU A 108 -1.52 1.63 -0.20
CA LEU A 108 -1.71 1.90 1.23
C LEU A 108 -0.98 3.17 1.72
N CYS A 109 -0.01 3.68 0.97
CA CYS A 109 0.65 4.97 1.24
C CYS A 109 -0.11 6.16 0.63
N CYS A 110 -1.02 5.93 -0.32
CA CYS A 110 -1.90 6.96 -0.84
C CYS A 110 -3.00 7.33 0.18
N ASN A 111 -3.56 8.53 0.05
CA ASN A 111 -4.65 8.96 0.91
C ASN A 111 -5.92 8.14 0.67
N TYR A 112 -6.23 7.86 -0.61
CA TYR A 112 -7.43 7.17 -1.05
C TYR A 112 -7.10 6.07 -2.07
N ARG A 113 -7.99 5.09 -2.21
CA ARG A 113 -7.86 3.90 -3.08
C ARG A 113 -9.18 3.63 -3.77
N ILE A 114 -9.25 3.81 -5.08
CA ILE A 114 -10.38 3.43 -5.90
C ILE A 114 -9.92 2.27 -6.80
N ALA A 115 -10.69 1.21 -6.89
CA ALA A 115 -10.32 0.03 -7.66
C ALA A 115 -11.33 -0.27 -8.77
N SER A 116 -10.86 -0.90 -9.86
CA SER A 116 -11.79 -1.53 -10.81
C SER A 116 -12.46 -2.74 -10.15
N ASP A 117 -13.65 -3.11 -10.60
CA ASP A 117 -14.40 -4.26 -10.07
C ASP A 117 -13.63 -5.59 -10.26
N THR A 118 -12.80 -5.66 -11.31
CA THR A 118 -11.95 -6.81 -11.63
C THR A 118 -10.60 -6.81 -10.93
N ALA A 119 -10.32 -5.81 -10.10
CA ALA A 119 -9.04 -5.70 -9.41
C ALA A 119 -8.89 -6.73 -8.27
N PHE A 120 -7.63 -7.07 -8.00
CA PHE A 120 -7.22 -7.90 -6.87
C PHE A 120 -6.13 -7.22 -6.08
N VAL A 121 -6.23 -7.30 -4.76
CA VAL A 121 -5.21 -6.79 -3.84
C VAL A 121 -4.67 -7.91 -2.96
N GLY A 122 -3.42 -7.80 -2.49
CA GLY A 122 -2.85 -8.81 -1.60
C GLY A 122 -1.42 -8.52 -1.18
N LEU A 123 -0.97 -9.22 -0.14
CA LEU A 123 0.42 -9.21 0.34
C LEU A 123 0.96 -10.67 0.33
N PRO A 124 1.37 -11.18 -0.85
CA PRO A 124 1.75 -12.58 -1.03
C PRO A 124 3.22 -12.89 -0.70
N GLU A 125 3.95 -11.99 -0.06
CA GLU A 125 5.39 -12.10 0.22
C GLU A 125 5.76 -13.40 0.96
N VAL A 126 4.86 -13.92 1.78
CA VAL A 126 5.03 -15.18 2.51
C VAL A 126 5.28 -16.38 1.57
N ASN A 127 4.77 -16.34 0.33
CA ASN A 127 5.01 -17.37 -0.68
C ASN A 127 6.48 -17.39 -1.16
N LEU A 128 7.20 -16.29 -0.96
CA LEU A 128 8.63 -16.15 -1.23
C LEU A 128 9.49 -16.32 0.04
N GLY A 129 8.88 -16.68 1.18
CA GLY A 129 9.58 -16.77 2.46
C GLY A 129 9.90 -15.39 3.08
N LEU A 130 9.25 -14.34 2.60
CA LEU A 130 9.44 -12.94 3.02
C LEU A 130 8.22 -12.44 3.81
N LEU A 131 8.38 -11.29 4.45
CA LEU A 131 7.28 -10.49 5.02
C LEU A 131 7.08 -9.21 4.18
N PRO A 132 5.89 -8.58 4.21
CA PRO A 132 5.66 -7.29 3.59
C PRO A 132 6.62 -6.23 4.17
N GLY A 133 7.59 -5.79 3.35
CA GLY A 133 8.72 -4.97 3.79
C GLY A 133 8.50 -3.45 3.68
N GLY A 134 7.51 -3.01 2.89
CA GLY A 134 7.18 -1.61 2.67
C GLY A 134 6.14 -1.04 3.64
N GLY A 135 5.89 -1.74 4.75
CA GLY A 135 4.95 -1.31 5.78
C GLY A 135 3.54 -1.89 5.64
N GLY A 136 3.33 -2.89 4.79
CA GLY A 136 2.07 -3.62 4.69
C GLY A 136 1.65 -4.24 6.02
N THR A 137 2.61 -4.77 6.80
CA THR A 137 2.36 -5.28 8.17
C THR A 137 1.85 -4.22 9.13
N GLN A 138 2.05 -2.93 8.83
CA GLN A 138 1.67 -1.80 9.67
C GLN A 138 0.38 -1.14 9.19
N ARG A 139 0.19 -1.00 7.87
CA ARG A 139 -0.95 -0.29 7.27
C ARG A 139 -2.17 -1.19 7.07
N LEU A 140 -1.98 -2.41 6.56
CA LEU A 140 -3.11 -3.31 6.30
C LEU A 140 -3.95 -3.62 7.56
N PRO A 141 -3.36 -3.90 8.75
CA PRO A 141 -4.15 -4.11 9.97
C PRO A 141 -4.98 -2.91 10.41
N ARG A 142 -4.54 -1.69 10.08
CA ARG A 142 -5.27 -0.46 10.40
C ARG A 142 -6.54 -0.29 9.57
N LEU A 143 -6.57 -0.85 8.37
CA LEU A 143 -7.73 -0.82 7.47
C LEU A 143 -8.63 -2.04 7.63
N ALA A 144 -8.05 -3.24 7.59
CA ALA A 144 -8.81 -4.49 7.59
C ALA A 144 -9.05 -5.09 8.99
N GLY A 145 -8.35 -4.56 10.01
CA GLY A 145 -8.23 -5.18 11.32
C GLY A 145 -7.16 -6.28 11.36
N PRO A 146 -6.59 -6.56 12.54
CA PRO A 146 -5.48 -7.52 12.68
C PRO A 146 -5.80 -8.94 12.22
N SER A 147 -7.03 -9.42 12.46
CA SER A 147 -7.44 -10.79 12.09
C SER A 147 -7.41 -11.00 10.58
N GLU A 148 -8.08 -10.13 9.82
CA GLU A 148 -8.15 -10.26 8.36
C GLU A 148 -6.79 -9.96 7.70
N ALA A 149 -6.04 -8.99 8.23
CA ALA A 149 -4.69 -8.69 7.76
C ALA A 149 -3.74 -9.88 7.94
N LEU A 150 -3.76 -10.54 9.11
CA LEU A 150 -2.97 -11.75 9.36
C LEU A 150 -3.38 -12.89 8.43
N LYS A 151 -4.69 -13.12 8.21
CA LYS A 151 -5.16 -14.13 7.26
C LYS A 151 -4.63 -13.88 5.85
N MET A 152 -4.70 -12.64 5.37
CA MET A 152 -4.18 -12.27 4.04
C MET A 152 -2.67 -12.51 3.94
N MET A 153 -1.89 -11.98 4.88
CA MET A 153 -0.43 -12.07 4.83
C MET A 153 0.09 -13.50 5.05
N LEU A 154 -0.54 -14.30 5.92
CA LEU A 154 -0.11 -15.68 6.20
C LEU A 154 -0.53 -16.67 5.11
N SER A 155 -1.67 -16.44 4.46
CA SER A 155 -2.08 -17.24 3.30
C SER A 155 -1.36 -16.83 2.02
N GLY A 156 -1.04 -15.55 1.87
CA GLY A 156 -0.59 -14.95 0.60
C GLY A 156 -1.70 -14.92 -0.45
N SER A 157 -2.97 -14.90 -0.02
CA SER A 157 -4.13 -14.91 -0.91
C SER A 157 -4.36 -13.53 -1.53
N HIS A 158 -4.93 -13.56 -2.73
CA HIS A 158 -5.42 -12.35 -3.41
C HIS A 158 -6.89 -12.13 -3.05
N VAL A 159 -7.25 -10.88 -2.76
CA VAL A 159 -8.59 -10.47 -2.37
C VAL A 159 -9.21 -9.66 -3.51
N PRO A 160 -10.40 -10.06 -4.04
CA PRO A 160 -11.08 -9.30 -5.08
C PRO A 160 -11.57 -7.94 -4.55
N ALA A 161 -11.72 -6.96 -5.45
CA ALA A 161 -12.08 -5.58 -5.13
C ALA A 161 -13.30 -5.47 -4.21
N LYS A 162 -14.40 -6.19 -4.52
CA LYS A 162 -15.59 -6.15 -3.67
C LYS A 162 -15.32 -6.55 -2.23
N LYS A 163 -14.56 -7.61 -2.01
CA LYS A 163 -14.19 -8.04 -0.67
C LYS A 163 -13.21 -7.05 -0.02
N ALA A 164 -12.30 -6.46 -0.80
CA ALA A 164 -11.38 -5.44 -0.30
C ALA A 164 -12.12 -4.16 0.15
N LEU A 165 -13.21 -3.80 -0.52
CA LEU A 165 -14.13 -2.72 -0.12
C LEU A 165 -14.82 -3.07 1.21
N ASP A 166 -15.41 -4.26 1.32
CA ASP A 166 -16.07 -4.72 2.55
C ASP A 166 -15.11 -4.74 3.76
N MET A 167 -13.82 -5.02 3.52
CA MET A 167 -12.76 -5.01 4.52
C MET A 167 -12.25 -3.59 4.87
N GLY A 168 -12.59 -2.58 4.06
CA GLY A 168 -12.10 -1.21 4.18
C GLY A 168 -10.67 -1.02 3.67
N ILE A 169 -10.15 -1.94 2.85
CA ILE A 169 -8.83 -1.83 2.23
C ILE A 169 -8.84 -0.81 1.09
N ILE A 170 -9.93 -0.74 0.34
CA ILE A 170 -10.21 0.26 -0.68
C ILE A 170 -11.43 1.10 -0.29
N ASP A 171 -11.54 2.29 -0.86
CA ASP A 171 -12.55 3.28 -0.50
C ASP A 171 -13.77 3.23 -1.45
N ASP A 172 -13.56 2.80 -2.72
CA ASP A 172 -14.63 2.70 -3.72
C ASP A 172 -14.26 1.75 -4.86
N ILE A 173 -15.28 1.39 -5.68
CA ILE A 173 -15.14 0.59 -6.90
C ILE A 173 -15.73 1.37 -8.08
N SER A 174 -15.00 1.40 -9.21
CA SER A 174 -15.41 2.10 -10.42
C SER A 174 -15.03 1.33 -11.68
N ASP A 175 -15.90 1.36 -12.68
CA ASP A 175 -15.64 0.86 -14.03
C ASP A 175 -14.69 1.77 -14.81
N ASN A 176 -14.65 3.07 -14.48
CA ASN A 176 -13.77 4.09 -15.08
C ASN A 176 -12.77 4.61 -14.04
N VAL A 177 -12.00 3.70 -13.47
CA VAL A 177 -11.21 3.93 -12.25
C VAL A 177 -10.32 5.17 -12.30
N VAL A 178 -9.68 5.48 -13.44
CA VAL A 178 -8.80 6.66 -13.57
C VAL A 178 -9.61 7.95 -13.62
N GLU A 179 -10.65 8.00 -14.47
CA GLU A 179 -11.50 9.18 -14.63
C GLU A 179 -12.21 9.53 -13.32
N ASP A 180 -12.77 8.53 -12.65
CA ASP A 180 -13.48 8.76 -11.38
C ASP A 180 -12.51 9.08 -10.24
N SER A 181 -11.28 8.56 -10.25
CA SER A 181 -10.22 9.00 -9.33
C SER A 181 -9.82 10.47 -9.55
N ILE A 182 -9.79 10.95 -10.79
CA ILE A 182 -9.56 12.37 -11.10
C ILE A 182 -10.67 13.23 -10.50
N LYS A 183 -11.94 12.90 -10.77
CA LYS A 183 -13.09 13.63 -10.20
C LYS A 183 -13.04 13.63 -8.67
N PHE A 184 -12.76 12.46 -8.09
CA PHE A 184 -12.69 12.27 -6.64
C PHE A 184 -11.59 13.13 -6.01
N VAL A 185 -10.37 13.14 -6.58
CA VAL A 185 -9.26 13.91 -6.01
C VAL A 185 -9.50 15.42 -6.12
N ILE A 186 -10.16 15.89 -7.19
CA ILE A 186 -10.57 17.30 -7.33
C ILE A 186 -11.58 17.69 -6.25
N GLU A 187 -12.54 16.82 -5.93
CA GLU A 187 -13.49 17.07 -4.84
C GLU A 187 -12.76 17.13 -3.49
N LYS A 188 -11.90 16.15 -3.21
CA LYS A 188 -11.14 16.11 -1.95
C LYS A 188 -10.21 17.30 -1.77
N SER A 189 -9.57 17.78 -2.83
CA SER A 189 -8.70 18.95 -2.76
C SER A 189 -9.41 20.23 -2.32
N LYS A 190 -10.74 20.30 -2.48
CA LYS A 190 -11.57 21.47 -2.09
C LYS A 190 -12.11 21.38 -0.67
N THR A 191 -12.20 20.18 -0.11
CA THR A 191 -12.99 19.92 1.11
C THR A 191 -12.15 19.53 2.32
N ALA A 192 -10.90 19.16 2.17
CA ALA A 192 -10.06 18.70 3.26
C ALA A 192 -8.78 19.55 3.39
N GLU A 193 -8.55 20.11 4.56
CA GLU A 193 -7.27 20.74 4.91
C GLU A 193 -6.16 19.70 5.11
N ASN A 194 -6.54 18.52 5.64
CA ASN A 194 -5.64 17.39 5.85
C ASN A 194 -6.25 16.11 5.27
N HIS A 195 -5.50 15.41 4.43
CA HIS A 195 -5.92 14.15 3.85
C HIS A 195 -5.54 12.96 4.76
N PRO A 196 -6.40 11.93 4.84
CA PRO A 196 -6.17 10.79 5.73
C PRO A 196 -4.89 10.05 5.36
N LYS A 197 -4.12 9.64 6.37
CA LYS A 197 -2.98 8.74 6.22
C LYS A 197 -3.29 7.44 6.93
N VAL A 198 -3.17 6.33 6.24
CA VAL A 198 -3.49 5.00 6.82
C VAL A 198 -2.69 4.72 8.09
N ARG A 199 -1.45 5.21 8.17
CA ARG A 199 -0.60 5.06 9.36
C ARG A 199 -1.19 5.66 10.64
N ASP A 200 -2.10 6.64 10.52
CA ASP A 200 -2.70 7.35 11.65
C ASP A 200 -4.03 6.73 12.10
N PHE A 201 -4.57 5.75 11.35
CA PHE A 201 -5.80 5.06 11.70
C PHE A 201 -5.56 4.06 12.83
N ASN A 202 -6.38 4.13 13.87
CA ASN A 202 -6.19 3.31 15.07
C ASN A 202 -7.43 2.56 15.55
N ASP A 203 -8.61 2.87 15.02
CA ASP A 203 -9.89 2.35 15.52
C ASP A 203 -9.91 0.82 15.57
N LYS A 204 -9.65 0.16 14.45
CA LYS A 204 -9.59 -1.32 14.39
C LYS A 204 -8.46 -1.94 15.21
N MET A 205 -7.40 -1.18 15.47
CA MET A 205 -6.30 -1.61 16.33
C MET A 205 -6.70 -1.52 17.80
N ILE A 206 -7.44 -0.46 18.18
CA ILE A 206 -7.97 -0.29 19.53
C ILE A 206 -9.01 -1.36 19.84
N GLU A 207 -9.94 -1.62 18.92
CA GLU A 207 -10.96 -2.67 19.05
C GLU A 207 -10.36 -4.07 19.25
N ALA A 208 -9.21 -4.34 18.63
CA ALA A 208 -8.54 -5.63 18.72
C ALA A 208 -7.66 -5.81 19.97
N ARG A 209 -7.47 -4.75 20.79
CA ARG A 209 -6.61 -4.81 21.98
C ARG A 209 -7.13 -5.81 23.00
N GLY A 210 -6.21 -6.58 23.54
CA GLY A 210 -6.52 -7.61 24.54
C GLY A 210 -7.21 -8.86 23.97
N ASN A 211 -7.36 -8.93 22.65
CA ASN A 211 -7.87 -10.12 21.98
C ASN A 211 -6.73 -11.06 21.55
N ASP A 212 -6.13 -11.74 22.52
CA ASP A 212 -5.04 -12.71 22.27
C ASP A 212 -5.45 -13.86 21.36
N LYS A 213 -6.75 -14.11 21.20
CA LYS A 213 -7.29 -15.15 20.31
C LYS A 213 -6.87 -14.94 18.85
N VAL A 214 -6.80 -13.70 18.39
CA VAL A 214 -6.35 -13.36 17.02
C VAL A 214 -4.93 -13.85 16.77
N LEU A 215 -4.02 -13.63 17.74
CA LEU A 215 -2.63 -14.07 17.63
C LEU A 215 -2.51 -15.59 17.71
N LEU A 216 -3.27 -16.24 18.59
CA LEU A 216 -3.29 -17.70 18.71
C LEU A 216 -3.79 -18.37 17.43
N GLU A 217 -4.87 -17.85 16.83
CA GLU A 217 -5.39 -18.34 15.55
C GLU A 217 -4.36 -18.16 14.41
N ALA A 218 -3.67 -17.02 14.37
CA ALA A 218 -2.62 -16.75 13.40
C ALA A 218 -1.43 -17.73 13.57
N GLN A 219 -1.00 -17.99 14.80
CA GLN A 219 0.05 -18.96 15.11
C GLN A 219 -0.36 -20.38 14.68
N ALA A 220 -1.60 -20.77 14.96
CA ALA A 220 -2.13 -22.08 14.54
C ALA A 220 -2.18 -22.20 12.99
N MET A 221 -2.59 -21.14 12.29
CA MET A 221 -2.60 -21.09 10.83
C MET A 221 -1.18 -21.23 10.26
N ALA A 222 -0.21 -20.48 10.81
CA ALA A 222 1.19 -20.55 10.40
C ALA A 222 1.79 -21.96 10.63
N ALA A 223 1.53 -22.56 11.80
CA ALA A 223 2.01 -23.89 12.14
C ALA A 223 1.45 -24.98 11.22
N LYS A 224 0.19 -24.85 10.77
CA LYS A 224 -0.47 -25.80 9.87
C LYS A 224 -0.03 -25.64 8.41
N GLY A 225 -0.05 -24.38 7.91
CA GLY A 225 0.12 -24.10 6.48
C GLY A 225 1.55 -23.78 6.05
N ARG A 226 2.41 -23.36 6.99
CA ARG A 226 3.75 -22.80 6.72
C ARG A 226 4.83 -23.36 7.65
N LYS A 227 4.69 -24.66 8.02
CA LYS A 227 5.59 -25.32 8.98
C LYS A 227 7.06 -25.16 8.55
N GLY A 228 7.90 -24.70 9.49
CA GLY A 228 9.35 -24.53 9.29
C GLY A 228 9.75 -23.25 8.55
N GLN A 229 8.81 -22.43 8.10
CA GLN A 229 9.11 -21.12 7.50
C GLN A 229 9.31 -20.05 8.59
N PHE A 230 10.29 -19.17 8.38
CA PHE A 230 10.59 -18.08 9.32
C PHE A 230 9.65 -16.88 9.20
N ALA A 231 9.30 -16.49 7.97
CA ALA A 231 8.52 -15.30 7.67
C ALA A 231 7.15 -15.22 8.39
N PRO A 232 6.34 -16.30 8.48
CA PRO A 232 5.05 -16.24 9.15
C PRO A 232 5.15 -15.78 10.61
N GLY A 233 6.14 -16.27 11.36
CA GLY A 233 6.38 -15.84 12.74
C GLY A 233 6.75 -14.37 12.84
N GLN A 234 7.50 -13.83 11.88
CA GLN A 234 7.84 -12.41 11.86
C GLN A 234 6.64 -11.52 11.49
N ILE A 235 5.79 -11.96 10.54
CA ILE A 235 4.54 -11.26 10.20
C ILE A 235 3.66 -11.11 11.44
N ILE A 236 3.48 -12.19 12.21
CA ILE A 236 2.68 -12.18 13.45
C ILE A 236 3.28 -11.17 14.45
N LYS A 237 4.59 -11.21 14.69
CA LYS A 237 5.28 -10.26 15.58
C LYS A 237 5.13 -8.81 15.15
N CYS A 238 5.20 -8.53 13.83
CA CYS A 238 5.00 -7.18 13.30
C CYS A 238 3.58 -6.66 13.59
N VAL A 239 2.55 -7.49 13.40
CA VAL A 239 1.17 -7.10 13.68
C VAL A 239 0.91 -7.00 15.19
N GLU A 240 1.49 -7.87 15.99
CA GLU A 240 1.46 -7.78 17.44
C GLU A 240 2.05 -6.44 17.92
N ALA A 241 3.24 -6.09 17.45
CA ALA A 241 3.90 -4.82 17.79
C ALA A 241 3.03 -3.60 17.47
N VAL A 242 2.33 -3.59 16.32
CA VAL A 242 1.40 -2.50 15.93
C VAL A 242 0.24 -2.38 16.91
N SER A 243 -0.28 -3.50 17.42
CA SER A 243 -1.39 -3.51 18.37
C SER A 243 -1.00 -2.93 19.73
N TYR A 244 0.29 -2.99 20.10
CA TYR A 244 0.81 -2.51 21.38
C TYR A 244 1.50 -1.14 21.31
N THR A 245 1.95 -0.67 20.16
CA THR A 245 2.75 0.58 20.04
C THR A 245 2.00 1.87 20.37
N HIS A 246 0.69 1.82 20.59
CA HIS A 246 -0.08 2.94 21.13
C HIS A 246 -0.26 2.93 22.66
N LEU A 247 0.28 1.93 23.34
CA LEU A 247 0.63 2.08 24.74
C LEU A 247 1.87 2.97 24.74
N THR A 248 1.73 4.22 25.14
CA THR A 248 2.86 5.10 25.46
C THR A 248 3.77 4.34 26.40
N LEU A 249 4.79 3.72 25.85
CA LEU A 249 5.92 3.32 26.66
C LEU A 249 6.50 4.63 27.17
N PRO A 250 6.54 4.83 28.51
CA PRO A 250 7.31 5.93 29.04
C PRO A 250 8.70 5.73 28.47
N THR A 251 9.19 6.73 27.74
CA THR A 251 10.55 6.78 27.26
C THR A 251 11.46 6.78 28.47
N LYS A 252 11.78 5.59 28.99
CA LYS A 252 12.96 5.44 29.84
C LYS A 252 14.14 5.73 28.91
N ARG A 253 14.63 6.95 29.00
CA ARG A 253 16.00 7.25 28.56
C ARG A 253 16.86 6.20 29.25
N ILE A 254 17.42 5.28 28.47
CA ILE A 254 18.56 4.49 28.88
C ILE A 254 19.72 5.47 28.77
N VAL A 255 20.22 5.89 29.93
CA VAL A 255 21.47 6.62 30.08
C VAL A 255 22.59 5.60 29.91
#